data_5d391dc6d6881f5c7fdf9d623a1f99ab
#
_entry.id   5d391dc6d6881f5c7fdf9d623a1f99ab
#
_cell.length_a   1.000
_cell.length_b   1.000
_cell.length_c   1.000
_cell.angle_alpha   90.00
_cell.angle_beta   90.00
_cell.angle_gamma   90.00
#
_symmetry.space_group_name_H-M   'P 1'
#
loop_
_entity.id
_entity.type
_entity.pdbx_description
1 polymer ?
#
loop_
_entity_poly.entity_id
_entity_poly.type
_entity_poly.pdbx_seq_one_letter_code
_entity_poly.pdbx_strand_id
1 'polypeptide(L)'
;MKALKCEMCGSNDVVKQDGLYVCQNCGTKYTVEEARKMMVEGTVEVKGTVKVDTSDELKNLYEIARRAKDSDNSENAAKYYDMILVKDPSSWEANFYVVYYKAMNCTIGQISSAGHSVSNCLPSVIDLVESNVADEEKEDVLIEIQTRCSIIAHLLSSAAESTYLDTDIEYRMDYYDDFSDRVLSATFVCYTFGDVLEDKYQGKYGTLSAESWKEGIEVFQTYTRQLSSLTAISGIQKLIDERGVLIKKYDPSYVTPSINKSSSVSSSTDASSSGCYVATAVYGSYNCPQVWTLRRFRDNILDATWYGRAFIKIYYAISPTLVKWCGETSWFRRLWRKPLDKLVASLRNKGVVDTPYIDKY
;
A
#
# COMPACT_ATOMS: atom_id res chain seq x y z
N MET A 1 18.89 2.10 39.64
CA MET A 1 19.24 3.03 40.73
C MET A 1 20.77 3.11 40.78
N LYS A 2 21.35 4.31 40.85
CA LYS A 2 22.79 4.46 41.01
C LYS A 2 23.14 4.13 42.45
N ALA A 3 23.99 3.14 42.69
CA ALA A 3 24.44 2.78 44.02
C ALA A 3 25.65 3.63 44.45
N LEU A 4 25.61 4.18 45.64
CA LEU A 4 26.71 4.91 46.26
C LEU A 4 27.64 3.89 46.99
N LYS A 5 28.94 3.96 46.72
CA LYS A 5 29.93 3.11 47.39
C LYS A 5 30.86 4.01 48.22
N CYS A 6 30.95 3.73 49.49
CA CYS A 6 31.85 4.47 50.41
C CYS A 6 33.32 4.30 50.00
N GLU A 7 34.03 5.38 49.70
CA GLU A 7 35.46 5.32 49.33
C GLU A 7 36.36 4.88 50.46
N MET A 8 35.93 5.09 51.72
CA MET A 8 36.75 4.75 52.88
C MET A 8 36.70 3.27 53.28
N CYS A 9 35.53 2.62 53.18
CA CYS A 9 35.35 1.23 53.61
C CYS A 9 34.76 0.29 52.55
N GLY A 10 34.44 0.79 51.39
CA GLY A 10 33.88 0.00 50.28
C GLY A 10 32.42 -0.43 50.48
N SER A 11 31.74 -0.02 51.55
CA SER A 11 30.35 -0.39 51.83
C SER A 11 29.40 0.36 50.88
N ASN A 12 28.32 -0.31 50.45
CA ASN A 12 27.25 0.27 49.67
C ASN A 12 26.11 0.86 50.53
N ASP A 13 26.24 0.74 51.88
CA ASP A 13 25.23 1.21 52.83
C ASP A 13 25.50 2.67 53.20
N VAL A 14 25.11 3.57 52.29
CA VAL A 14 25.25 5.02 52.45
C VAL A 14 23.86 5.63 52.40
N VAL A 15 23.42 6.29 53.47
CA VAL A 15 22.09 6.84 53.67
C VAL A 15 22.15 8.36 53.76
N LYS A 16 21.17 9.07 53.23
CA LYS A 16 21.06 10.52 53.33
C LYS A 16 20.44 10.88 54.68
N GLN A 17 21.19 11.62 55.51
CA GLN A 17 20.79 12.16 56.82
C GLN A 17 21.19 13.63 56.93
N ASP A 18 20.27 14.51 57.33
CA ASP A 18 20.49 15.95 57.56
C ASP A 18 21.23 16.69 56.42
N GLY A 19 20.92 16.33 55.18
CA GLY A 19 21.53 16.94 53.99
C GLY A 19 22.90 16.39 53.59
N LEU A 20 23.47 15.46 54.36
CA LEU A 20 24.71 14.74 54.08
C LEU A 20 24.44 13.27 53.78
N TYR A 21 25.37 12.62 53.12
CA TYR A 21 25.35 11.17 52.89
C TYR A 21 26.29 10.51 53.92
N VAL A 22 25.75 9.62 54.78
CA VAL A 22 26.48 9.02 55.86
C VAL A 22 26.62 7.51 55.60
N CYS A 23 27.83 7.00 55.58
CA CYS A 23 28.07 5.57 55.50
C CYS A 23 27.72 4.91 56.85
N GLN A 24 26.77 3.97 56.83
CA GLN A 24 26.30 3.30 58.06
C GLN A 24 27.33 2.33 58.61
N ASN A 25 28.33 1.91 57.80
CA ASN A 25 29.35 0.96 58.23
C ASN A 25 30.54 1.62 58.94
N CYS A 26 31.02 2.79 58.43
CA CYS A 26 32.21 3.45 58.99
C CYS A 26 31.95 4.87 59.49
N GLY A 27 30.77 5.38 59.39
CA GLY A 27 30.37 6.71 59.88
C GLY A 27 30.86 7.89 59.02
N THR A 28 31.59 7.67 57.95
CA THR A 28 32.09 8.75 57.07
C THR A 28 30.94 9.55 56.45
N LYS A 29 31.05 10.86 56.48
CA LYS A 29 30.03 11.79 55.94
C LYS A 29 30.53 12.43 54.66
N TYR A 30 29.64 12.51 53.64
CA TYR A 30 29.92 13.08 52.34
C TYR A 30 28.89 14.20 52.01
N THR A 31 29.35 15.23 51.40
CA THR A 31 28.46 16.23 50.84
C THR A 31 27.72 15.67 49.60
N VAL A 32 26.67 16.37 49.18
CA VAL A 32 25.90 15.98 47.96
C VAL A 32 26.78 15.94 46.72
N GLU A 33 27.79 16.84 46.66
CA GLU A 33 28.70 16.94 45.50
C GLU A 33 29.70 15.78 45.51
N GLU A 34 30.24 15.42 46.67
CA GLU A 34 31.13 14.25 46.83
C GLU A 34 30.38 12.93 46.55
N ALA A 35 29.17 12.83 47.07
CA ALA A 35 28.31 11.65 46.79
C ALA A 35 27.99 11.48 45.32
N ARG A 36 27.82 12.59 44.55
CA ARG A 36 27.66 12.54 43.09
C ARG A 36 28.90 12.00 42.38
N LYS A 37 30.09 12.37 42.83
CA LYS A 37 31.36 11.85 42.25
C LYS A 37 31.59 10.37 42.55
N MET A 38 31.05 9.89 43.65
CA MET A 38 31.14 8.49 44.09
C MET A 38 30.10 7.56 43.47
N MET A 39 29.17 8.11 42.64
CA MET A 39 28.24 7.30 41.87
C MET A 39 29.01 6.55 40.76
N VAL A 40 29.44 5.33 41.06
CA VAL A 40 30.02 4.45 40.06
C VAL A 40 28.91 4.04 39.08
N GLU A 41 29.18 4.15 37.80
CA GLU A 41 28.40 3.49 36.76
C GLU A 41 28.63 1.97 36.88
N GLY A 42 27.94 1.36 37.80
CA GLY A 42 27.90 -0.09 37.90
C GLY A 42 26.89 -0.63 36.92
N THR A 43 27.32 -1.49 36.04
CA THR A 43 26.43 -2.44 35.36
C THR A 43 25.72 -3.23 36.47
N VAL A 44 24.44 -2.95 36.69
CA VAL A 44 23.58 -3.79 37.53
C VAL A 44 23.35 -5.07 36.72
N GLU A 45 24.03 -6.16 37.08
CA GLU A 45 23.58 -7.49 36.64
C GLU A 45 22.22 -7.74 37.26
N VAL A 46 21.16 -7.48 36.51
CA VAL A 46 19.81 -7.88 36.87
C VAL A 46 19.74 -9.40 36.63
N LYS A 47 19.98 -10.19 37.68
CA LYS A 47 19.62 -11.61 37.68
C LYS A 47 18.09 -11.72 37.74
N GLY A 48 17.47 -11.61 36.60
CA GLY A 48 16.05 -11.76 36.38
C GLY A 48 15.72 -11.25 35.01
N THR A 49 14.98 -11.99 34.20
CA THR A 49 14.38 -11.52 32.97
C THR A 49 13.36 -10.46 33.36
N VAL A 50 13.72 -9.18 33.20
CA VAL A 50 12.71 -8.11 33.19
C VAL A 50 11.92 -8.32 31.89
N LYS A 51 10.77 -8.98 32.01
CA LYS A 51 9.76 -8.89 30.94
C LYS A 51 9.30 -7.44 30.92
N VAL A 52 9.91 -6.63 30.07
CA VAL A 52 9.32 -5.35 29.68
C VAL A 52 8.05 -5.73 28.95
N ASP A 53 6.90 -5.39 29.52
CA ASP A 53 5.63 -5.54 28.80
C ASP A 53 5.63 -4.51 27.66
N THR A 54 5.95 -4.98 26.46
CA THR A 54 6.00 -4.16 25.25
C THR A 54 4.65 -4.11 24.54
N SER A 55 3.60 -4.72 25.13
CA SER A 55 2.28 -4.85 24.48
C SER A 55 1.64 -3.49 24.18
N ASP A 56 1.69 -2.55 25.12
CA ASP A 56 1.16 -1.21 24.93
C ASP A 56 1.96 -0.40 23.89
N GLU A 57 3.29 -0.56 23.89
CA GLU A 57 4.15 0.10 22.90
C GLU A 57 3.88 -0.45 21.49
N LEU A 58 3.76 -1.76 21.35
CA LEU A 58 3.46 -2.42 20.08
C LEU A 58 2.07 -2.01 19.57
N LYS A 59 1.07 -1.96 20.46
CA LYS A 59 -0.28 -1.48 20.12
C LYS A 59 -0.26 -0.05 19.60
N ASN A 60 0.46 0.84 20.27
CA ASN A 60 0.62 2.23 19.82
C ASN A 60 1.30 2.33 18.45
N LEU A 61 2.30 1.50 18.17
CA LEU A 61 2.95 1.43 16.86
C LEU A 61 1.97 1.04 15.77
N TYR A 62 1.13 0.01 16.00
CA TYR A 62 0.08 -0.38 15.05
C TYR A 62 -0.94 0.75 14.80
N GLU A 63 -1.39 1.44 15.85
CA GLU A 63 -2.32 2.57 15.69
C GLU A 63 -1.73 3.68 14.83
N ILE A 64 -0.45 4.02 15.05
CA ILE A 64 0.23 5.07 14.27
C ILE A 64 0.45 4.60 12.83
N ALA A 65 0.91 3.35 12.61
CA ALA A 65 1.14 2.78 11.30
C ALA A 65 -0.15 2.75 10.46
N ARG A 66 -1.25 2.27 11.05
CA ARG A 66 -2.57 2.20 10.41
C ARG A 66 -3.12 3.60 10.10
N ARG A 67 -2.96 4.56 11.01
CA ARG A 67 -3.34 5.96 10.76
C ARG A 67 -2.53 6.56 9.60
N ALA A 68 -1.23 6.29 9.54
CA ALA A 68 -0.38 6.73 8.43
C ALA A 68 -0.81 6.07 7.11
N LYS A 69 -1.14 4.77 7.13
CA LYS A 69 -1.71 4.03 6.00
C LYS A 69 -3.02 4.67 5.51
N ASP A 70 -3.94 4.97 6.41
CA ASP A 70 -5.27 5.52 6.08
C ASP A 70 -5.21 6.96 5.59
N SER A 71 -4.14 7.69 5.91
CA SER A 71 -3.89 9.07 5.44
C SER A 71 -2.96 9.17 4.23
N ASP A 72 -2.67 8.04 3.57
CA ASP A 72 -1.76 7.93 2.41
C ASP A 72 -0.34 8.49 2.68
N ASN A 73 0.09 8.51 3.95
CA ASN A 73 1.44 8.92 4.34
C ASN A 73 2.39 7.73 4.26
N SER A 74 2.82 7.39 3.03
CA SER A 74 3.62 6.20 2.72
C SER A 74 4.96 6.15 3.47
N GLU A 75 5.62 7.29 3.68
CA GLU A 75 6.91 7.38 4.38
C GLU A 75 6.77 7.02 5.86
N ASN A 76 5.80 7.63 6.56
CA ASN A 76 5.54 7.31 7.95
C ASN A 76 5.01 5.88 8.12
N ALA A 77 4.12 5.43 7.25
CA ALA A 77 3.63 4.06 7.29
C ALA A 77 4.78 3.06 7.16
N ALA A 78 5.68 3.22 6.18
CA ALA A 78 6.87 2.39 6.01
C ALA A 78 7.72 2.34 7.29
N LYS A 79 8.00 3.50 7.88
CA LYS A 79 8.80 3.61 9.10
C LYS A 79 8.18 2.87 10.28
N TYR A 80 6.89 3.05 10.52
CA TYR A 80 6.24 2.44 11.68
C TYR A 80 6.03 0.93 11.49
N TYR A 81 5.74 0.45 10.29
CA TYR A 81 5.70 -0.99 10.01
C TYR A 81 7.08 -1.64 10.15
N ASP A 82 8.17 -0.97 9.77
CA ASP A 82 9.54 -1.45 10.02
C ASP A 82 9.85 -1.59 11.52
N MET A 83 9.40 -0.63 12.35
CA MET A 83 9.52 -0.70 13.81
C MET A 83 8.69 -1.84 14.41
N ILE A 84 7.48 -2.09 13.87
CA ILE A 84 6.64 -3.23 14.28
C ILE A 84 7.34 -4.53 13.93
N LEU A 85 7.87 -4.68 12.73
CA LEU A 85 8.54 -5.90 12.26
C LEU A 85 9.71 -6.30 13.15
N VAL A 86 10.48 -5.33 13.69
CA VAL A 86 11.56 -5.59 14.65
C VAL A 86 11.04 -6.14 15.98
N LYS A 87 9.85 -5.72 16.42
CA LYS A 87 9.25 -6.14 17.71
C LYS A 87 8.37 -7.38 17.58
N ASP A 88 7.69 -7.51 16.46
CA ASP A 88 6.80 -8.63 16.13
C ASP A 88 7.10 -9.14 14.71
N PRO A 89 8.10 -10.02 14.55
CA PRO A 89 8.42 -10.63 13.27
C PRO A 89 7.30 -11.54 12.73
N SER A 90 6.33 -11.91 13.55
CA SER A 90 5.18 -12.75 13.17
C SER A 90 3.99 -11.95 12.63
N SER A 91 4.07 -10.64 12.63
CA SER A 91 3.04 -9.76 12.08
C SER A 91 2.96 -9.88 10.55
N TRP A 92 1.88 -10.45 10.02
CA TRP A 92 1.63 -10.46 8.58
C TRP A 92 1.56 -9.03 8.02
N GLU A 93 0.92 -8.12 8.77
CA GLU A 93 0.71 -6.73 8.38
C GLU A 93 2.06 -6.01 8.21
N ALA A 94 2.96 -6.13 9.17
CA ALA A 94 4.28 -5.51 9.10
C ALA A 94 5.16 -6.13 8.00
N ASN A 95 5.17 -7.47 7.87
CA ASN A 95 5.90 -8.16 6.81
C ASN A 95 5.47 -7.71 5.42
N PHE A 96 4.17 -7.57 5.19
CA PHE A 96 3.64 -7.11 3.91
C PHE A 96 3.89 -5.62 3.67
N TYR A 97 3.49 -4.75 4.61
CA TYR A 97 3.52 -3.31 4.39
C TYR A 97 4.91 -2.70 4.33
N VAL A 98 5.92 -3.29 4.99
CA VAL A 98 7.32 -2.87 4.82
C VAL A 98 7.76 -3.02 3.36
N VAL A 99 7.46 -4.17 2.74
CA VAL A 99 7.81 -4.43 1.34
C VAL A 99 6.96 -3.59 0.38
N TYR A 100 5.65 -3.49 0.64
CA TYR A 100 4.71 -2.70 -0.14
C TYR A 100 5.12 -1.23 -0.23
N TYR A 101 5.41 -0.57 0.90
CA TYR A 101 5.80 0.84 0.90
C TYR A 101 7.21 1.08 0.34
N LYS A 102 8.13 0.13 0.48
CA LYS A 102 9.41 0.18 -0.24
C LYS A 102 9.21 0.15 -1.76
N ALA A 103 8.29 -0.68 -2.23
CA ALA A 103 7.94 -0.72 -3.65
C ALA A 103 7.23 0.56 -4.12
N MET A 104 6.32 1.13 -3.31
CA MET A 104 5.67 2.42 -3.59
C MET A 104 6.65 3.58 -3.77
N ASN A 105 7.76 3.56 -3.04
CA ASN A 105 8.77 4.63 -3.02
C ASN A 105 10.00 4.29 -3.88
N CYS A 106 9.94 3.26 -4.73
CA CYS A 106 11.06 2.85 -5.57
C CYS A 106 11.30 3.85 -6.71
N THR A 107 12.56 3.93 -7.16
CA THR A 107 12.91 4.66 -8.37
C THR A 107 12.60 3.83 -9.62
N ILE A 108 12.55 4.46 -10.80
CA ILE A 108 12.31 3.79 -12.08
C ILE A 108 13.26 2.61 -12.30
N GLY A 109 14.56 2.77 -11.99
CA GLY A 109 15.54 1.68 -12.10
C GLY A 109 15.33 0.51 -11.12
N GLN A 110 14.48 0.69 -10.11
CA GLN A 110 14.20 -0.32 -9.09
C GLN A 110 12.85 -1.04 -9.30
N ILE A 111 12.07 -0.68 -10.33
CA ILE A 111 10.73 -1.24 -10.56
C ILE A 111 10.77 -2.77 -10.62
N SER A 112 11.69 -3.35 -11.38
CA SER A 112 11.79 -4.82 -11.51
C SER A 112 12.10 -5.48 -10.17
N SER A 113 13.07 -4.97 -9.42
CA SER A 113 13.40 -5.50 -8.09
C SER A 113 12.28 -5.28 -7.06
N ALA A 114 11.54 -4.18 -7.17
CA ALA A 114 10.39 -3.89 -6.32
C ALA A 114 9.25 -4.89 -6.56
N GLY A 115 8.87 -5.15 -7.81
CA GLY A 115 7.88 -6.15 -8.17
C GLY A 115 8.25 -7.56 -7.67
N HIS A 116 9.50 -7.97 -7.89
CA HIS A 116 10.00 -9.24 -7.36
C HIS A 116 9.98 -9.31 -5.84
N SER A 117 10.33 -8.21 -5.14
CA SER A 117 10.32 -8.20 -3.67
C SER A 117 8.91 -8.39 -3.12
N VAL A 118 7.91 -7.75 -3.74
CA VAL A 118 6.50 -7.94 -3.35
C VAL A 118 6.06 -9.37 -3.64
N SER A 119 6.33 -9.91 -4.83
CA SER A 119 5.98 -11.30 -5.16
C SER A 119 6.62 -12.30 -4.19
N ASN A 120 7.90 -12.13 -3.89
CA ASN A 120 8.65 -13.04 -3.03
C ASN A 120 8.23 -13.03 -1.57
N CYS A 121 7.63 -11.93 -1.05
CA CYS A 121 7.16 -11.90 0.33
C CYS A 121 5.78 -12.58 0.49
N LEU A 122 4.98 -12.73 -0.56
CA LEU A 122 3.60 -13.21 -0.48
C LEU A 122 3.45 -14.61 0.15
N PRO A 123 4.26 -15.64 -0.19
CA PRO A 123 4.12 -16.95 0.44
C PRO A 123 4.26 -16.86 1.98
N SER A 124 5.28 -16.16 2.46
CA SER A 124 5.50 -16.01 3.91
C SER A 124 4.41 -15.18 4.57
N VAL A 125 3.93 -14.12 3.92
CA VAL A 125 2.83 -13.29 4.42
C VAL A 125 1.53 -14.11 4.54
N ILE A 126 1.20 -14.92 3.54
CA ILE A 126 0.01 -15.77 3.57
C ILE A 126 0.14 -16.88 4.62
N ASP A 127 1.34 -17.42 4.84
CA ASP A 127 1.60 -18.35 5.94
C ASP A 127 1.38 -17.71 7.32
N LEU A 128 1.80 -16.44 7.48
CA LEU A 128 1.55 -15.68 8.70
C LEU A 128 0.06 -15.36 8.89
N VAL A 129 -0.67 -15.04 7.81
CA VAL A 129 -2.13 -14.87 7.86
C VAL A 129 -2.81 -16.16 8.31
N GLU A 130 -2.41 -17.31 7.73
CA GLU A 130 -2.99 -18.60 8.11
C GLU A 130 -2.75 -18.92 9.58
N SER A 131 -1.56 -18.60 10.10
CA SER A 131 -1.16 -18.96 11.45
C SER A 131 -1.67 -18.02 12.55
N ASN A 132 -1.86 -16.71 12.22
CA ASN A 132 -2.02 -15.66 13.23
C ASN A 132 -3.33 -14.87 13.10
N VAL A 133 -4.13 -15.10 12.05
CA VAL A 133 -5.41 -14.41 11.85
C VAL A 133 -6.56 -15.38 12.14
N ALA A 134 -7.59 -14.89 12.85
CA ALA A 134 -8.79 -15.67 13.11
C ALA A 134 -9.53 -16.03 11.80
N ASP A 135 -10.12 -17.21 11.74
CA ASP A 135 -10.73 -17.73 10.50
C ASP A 135 -11.81 -16.79 9.91
N GLU A 136 -12.51 -16.08 10.77
CA GLU A 136 -13.56 -15.12 10.39
C GLU A 136 -12.99 -13.85 9.75
N GLU A 137 -11.74 -13.49 10.04
CA GLU A 137 -11.08 -12.28 9.54
C GLU A 137 -10.16 -12.55 8.35
N LYS A 138 -9.84 -13.83 8.08
CA LYS A 138 -8.87 -14.20 7.02
C LYS A 138 -9.28 -13.68 5.65
N GLU A 139 -10.55 -13.79 5.30
CA GLU A 139 -11.03 -13.35 3.98
C GLU A 139 -10.84 -11.85 3.79
N ASP A 140 -11.17 -11.03 4.79
CA ASP A 140 -11.01 -9.57 4.73
C ASP A 140 -9.53 -9.18 4.60
N VAL A 141 -8.64 -9.87 5.33
CA VAL A 141 -7.20 -9.66 5.25
C VAL A 141 -6.65 -10.04 3.87
N LEU A 142 -7.07 -11.18 3.33
CA LEU A 142 -6.65 -11.62 1.99
C LEU A 142 -7.16 -10.67 0.90
N ILE A 143 -8.37 -10.12 1.02
CA ILE A 143 -8.91 -9.09 0.13
C ILE A 143 -8.08 -7.80 0.24
N GLU A 144 -7.66 -7.39 1.45
CA GLU A 144 -6.79 -6.24 1.64
C GLU A 144 -5.45 -6.42 0.92
N ILE A 145 -4.79 -7.57 1.12
CA ILE A 145 -3.51 -7.88 0.48
C ILE A 145 -3.67 -7.91 -1.06
N GLN A 146 -4.70 -8.58 -1.58
CA GLN A 146 -4.99 -8.64 -3.02
C GLN A 146 -5.16 -7.23 -3.60
N THR A 147 -5.95 -6.39 -2.93
CA THR A 147 -6.18 -5.00 -3.36
C THR A 147 -4.87 -4.21 -3.43
N ARG A 148 -3.98 -4.36 -2.43
CA ARG A 148 -2.67 -3.71 -2.42
C ARG A 148 -1.73 -4.27 -3.50
N CYS A 149 -1.76 -5.58 -3.75
CA CYS A 149 -1.02 -6.19 -4.85
C CYS A 149 -1.46 -5.63 -6.20
N SER A 150 -2.76 -5.48 -6.45
CA SER A 150 -3.27 -4.88 -7.68
C SER A 150 -2.83 -3.42 -7.81
N ILE A 151 -2.95 -2.62 -6.74
CA ILE A 151 -2.51 -1.21 -6.76
C ILE A 151 -1.04 -1.10 -7.14
N ILE A 152 -0.15 -1.81 -6.44
CA ILE A 152 1.28 -1.69 -6.69
C ILE A 152 1.67 -2.21 -8.08
N ALA A 153 1.06 -3.30 -8.56
CA ALA A 153 1.31 -3.85 -9.88
C ALA A 153 0.96 -2.84 -10.99
N HIS A 154 -0.21 -2.20 -10.89
CA HIS A 154 -0.62 -1.16 -11.84
C HIS A 154 0.26 0.09 -11.77
N LEU A 155 0.67 0.51 -10.57
CA LEU A 155 1.58 1.66 -10.42
C LEU A 155 2.94 1.40 -11.05
N LEU A 156 3.55 0.24 -10.76
CA LEU A 156 4.85 -0.14 -11.30
C LEU A 156 4.81 -0.28 -12.82
N SER A 157 3.79 -0.94 -13.38
CA SER A 157 3.65 -1.11 -14.82
C SER A 157 3.37 0.22 -15.55
N SER A 158 2.55 1.09 -14.98
CA SER A 158 2.27 2.41 -15.54
C SER A 158 3.50 3.32 -15.53
N ALA A 159 4.30 3.28 -14.47
CA ALA A 159 5.56 4.00 -14.40
C ALA A 159 6.58 3.48 -15.43
N ALA A 160 6.64 2.15 -15.62
CA ALA A 160 7.47 1.53 -16.64
C ALA A 160 7.04 1.94 -18.05
N GLU A 161 5.72 1.92 -18.36
CA GLU A 161 5.18 2.31 -19.66
C GLU A 161 5.43 3.79 -19.96
N SER A 162 5.16 4.68 -18.99
CA SER A 162 5.40 6.11 -19.15
C SER A 162 6.87 6.39 -19.48
N THR A 163 7.78 5.80 -18.73
CA THR A 163 9.22 5.99 -18.96
C THR A 163 9.65 5.46 -20.33
N TYR A 164 9.12 4.31 -20.75
CA TYR A 164 9.41 3.75 -22.06
C TYR A 164 8.89 4.62 -23.21
N LEU A 165 7.69 5.18 -23.06
CA LEU A 165 7.07 6.06 -24.07
C LEU A 165 7.72 7.45 -24.12
N ASP A 166 8.27 7.93 -23.01
CA ASP A 166 9.00 9.20 -22.93
C ASP A 166 10.40 9.09 -23.55
N THR A 167 10.91 7.85 -23.77
CA THR A 167 12.17 7.62 -24.48
C THR A 167 12.01 7.92 -25.96
N ASP A 168 13.01 8.61 -26.56
CA ASP A 168 13.03 8.90 -27.99
C ASP A 168 12.88 7.61 -28.82
N ILE A 169 12.08 7.67 -29.87
CA ILE A 169 11.66 6.50 -30.65
C ILE A 169 12.83 5.70 -31.23
N GLU A 170 13.95 6.39 -31.54
CA GLU A 170 15.17 5.77 -32.07
C GLU A 170 15.90 4.89 -31.05
N TYR A 171 15.74 5.17 -29.75
CA TYR A 171 16.40 4.42 -28.66
C TYR A 171 15.46 3.42 -27.98
N ARG A 172 14.16 3.40 -28.27
CA ARG A 172 13.18 2.53 -27.61
C ARG A 172 13.53 1.05 -27.68
N MET A 173 14.16 0.61 -28.78
CA MET A 173 14.57 -0.79 -28.92
C MET A 173 15.65 -1.18 -27.92
N ASP A 174 16.54 -0.26 -27.55
CA ASP A 174 17.61 -0.51 -26.58
C ASP A 174 17.08 -0.65 -25.15
N TYR A 175 15.93 -0.01 -24.86
CA TYR A 175 15.28 -0.06 -23.55
C TYR A 175 14.10 -1.05 -23.47
N TYR A 176 13.88 -1.82 -24.54
CA TYR A 176 12.73 -2.73 -24.61
C TYR A 176 12.81 -3.87 -23.60
N ASP A 177 13.98 -4.45 -23.39
CA ASP A 177 14.18 -5.54 -22.44
C ASP A 177 13.96 -5.06 -21.00
N ASP A 178 14.50 -3.89 -20.64
CA ASP A 178 14.25 -3.25 -19.33
C ASP A 178 12.77 -2.96 -19.11
N PHE A 179 12.07 -2.45 -20.11
CA PHE A 179 10.64 -2.22 -20.06
C PHE A 179 9.87 -3.53 -19.85
N SER A 180 10.22 -4.56 -20.63
CA SER A 180 9.64 -5.89 -20.53
C SER A 180 9.79 -6.46 -19.12
N ASP A 181 11.01 -6.45 -18.56
CA ASP A 181 11.29 -6.95 -17.23
C ASP A 181 10.51 -6.22 -16.14
N ARG A 182 10.37 -4.90 -16.25
CA ARG A 182 9.60 -4.08 -15.31
C ARG A 182 8.12 -4.44 -15.32
N VAL A 183 7.51 -4.54 -16.51
CA VAL A 183 6.08 -4.91 -16.62
C VAL A 183 5.85 -6.35 -16.20
N LEU A 184 6.73 -7.28 -16.56
CA LEU A 184 6.63 -8.67 -16.14
C LEU A 184 6.72 -8.81 -14.61
N SER A 185 7.68 -8.14 -13.97
CA SER A 185 7.81 -8.18 -12.51
C SER A 185 6.55 -7.63 -11.81
N ALA A 186 5.93 -6.58 -12.35
CA ALA A 186 4.67 -6.07 -11.87
C ALA A 186 3.51 -7.06 -12.06
N THR A 187 3.44 -7.72 -13.22
CA THR A 187 2.44 -8.77 -13.52
C THR A 187 2.54 -9.92 -12.54
N PHE A 188 3.76 -10.35 -12.20
CA PHE A 188 3.99 -11.45 -11.27
C PHE A 188 3.50 -11.17 -9.85
N VAL A 189 3.36 -9.93 -9.43
CA VAL A 189 2.75 -9.61 -8.13
C VAL A 189 1.34 -10.19 -8.02
N CYS A 190 0.51 -9.93 -9.03
CA CYS A 190 -0.86 -10.44 -9.06
C CYS A 190 -0.90 -11.95 -9.29
N TYR A 191 -0.07 -12.47 -10.20
CA TYR A 191 -0.05 -13.91 -10.50
C TYR A 191 0.39 -14.71 -9.28
N THR A 192 1.48 -14.31 -8.62
CA THR A 192 1.98 -15.01 -7.43
C THR A 192 0.96 -15.01 -6.29
N PHE A 193 0.25 -13.90 -6.06
CA PHE A 193 -0.79 -13.87 -5.02
C PHE A 193 -1.88 -14.93 -5.32
N GLY A 194 -2.41 -14.95 -6.54
CA GLY A 194 -3.43 -15.94 -6.93
C GLY A 194 -2.92 -17.38 -6.85
N ASP A 195 -1.68 -17.62 -7.28
CA ASP A 195 -1.05 -18.94 -7.25
C ASP A 195 -0.84 -19.43 -5.81
N VAL A 196 -0.33 -18.58 -4.92
CA VAL A 196 -0.11 -18.93 -3.50
C VAL A 196 -1.42 -19.20 -2.78
N LEU A 197 -2.50 -18.43 -3.09
CA LEU A 197 -3.82 -18.73 -2.53
C LEU A 197 -4.36 -20.07 -3.01
N GLU A 198 -4.22 -20.37 -4.30
CA GLU A 198 -4.70 -21.65 -4.85
C GLU A 198 -3.95 -22.83 -4.25
N ASP A 199 -2.62 -22.74 -4.18
CA ASP A 199 -1.76 -23.78 -3.60
C ASP A 199 -2.05 -24.01 -2.12
N LYS A 200 -2.23 -22.94 -1.35
CA LYS A 200 -2.44 -23.00 0.10
C LYS A 200 -3.84 -23.47 0.47
N TYR A 201 -4.86 -22.95 -0.20
CA TYR A 201 -6.25 -23.10 0.21
C TYR A 201 -7.09 -23.97 -0.73
N GLN A 202 -6.50 -24.51 -1.80
CA GLN A 202 -7.10 -25.49 -2.72
C GLN A 202 -8.51 -25.11 -3.18
N GLY A 203 -8.70 -23.85 -3.55
CA GLY A 203 -9.95 -23.31 -4.07
C GLY A 203 -10.90 -22.68 -3.03
N LYS A 204 -10.61 -22.75 -1.73
CA LYS A 204 -11.44 -22.05 -0.70
C LYS A 204 -11.63 -20.57 -1.02
N TYR A 205 -10.59 -19.91 -1.52
CA TYR A 205 -10.60 -18.51 -1.95
C TYR A 205 -10.43 -18.37 -3.47
N GLY A 206 -10.96 -19.32 -4.22
CA GLY A 206 -10.75 -19.42 -5.67
C GLY A 206 -11.26 -18.21 -6.45
N THR A 207 -12.34 -17.57 -6.01
CA THR A 207 -12.81 -16.30 -6.60
C THR A 207 -11.77 -15.20 -6.45
N LEU A 208 -11.12 -15.09 -5.29
CA LEU A 208 -10.08 -14.11 -5.04
C LEU A 208 -8.81 -14.40 -5.85
N SER A 209 -8.44 -15.69 -5.99
CA SER A 209 -7.37 -16.13 -6.90
C SER A 209 -7.66 -15.72 -8.34
N ALA A 210 -8.88 -16.00 -8.83
CA ALA A 210 -9.30 -15.64 -10.17
C ALA A 210 -9.28 -14.12 -10.41
N GLU A 211 -9.73 -13.32 -9.45
CA GLU A 211 -9.67 -11.86 -9.49
C GLU A 211 -8.22 -11.39 -9.62
N SER A 212 -7.30 -11.95 -8.83
CA SER A 212 -5.90 -11.58 -8.88
C SER A 212 -5.24 -11.93 -10.21
N TRP A 213 -5.56 -13.11 -10.78
CA TRP A 213 -5.07 -13.48 -12.11
C TRP A 213 -5.63 -12.59 -13.22
N LYS A 214 -6.89 -12.12 -13.12
CA LYS A 214 -7.47 -11.15 -14.05
C LYS A 214 -6.71 -9.82 -14.01
N GLU A 215 -6.44 -9.30 -12.81
CA GLU A 215 -5.63 -8.10 -12.62
C GLU A 215 -4.23 -8.26 -13.23
N GLY A 216 -3.59 -9.42 -13.02
CA GLY A 216 -2.31 -9.73 -13.64
C GLY A 216 -2.36 -9.73 -15.17
N ILE A 217 -3.43 -10.24 -15.79
CA ILE A 217 -3.62 -10.15 -17.24
C ILE A 217 -3.79 -8.69 -17.68
N GLU A 218 -4.54 -7.86 -16.94
CA GLU A 218 -4.69 -6.43 -17.24
C GLU A 218 -3.34 -5.69 -17.19
N VAL A 219 -2.53 -5.94 -16.16
CA VAL A 219 -1.16 -5.41 -16.06
C VAL A 219 -0.30 -5.89 -17.24
N PHE A 220 -0.38 -7.16 -17.60
CA PHE A 220 0.39 -7.73 -18.71
C PHE A 220 -0.01 -7.13 -20.08
N GLN A 221 -1.25 -6.70 -20.25
CA GLN A 221 -1.67 -6.00 -21.46
C GLN A 221 -0.92 -4.68 -21.69
N THR A 222 -0.38 -4.04 -20.67
CA THR A 222 0.52 -2.90 -20.81
C THR A 222 1.71 -3.24 -21.69
N TYR A 223 2.32 -4.41 -21.48
CA TYR A 223 3.41 -4.91 -22.31
C TYR A 223 2.93 -5.24 -23.73
N THR A 224 1.78 -5.91 -23.86
CA THR A 224 1.28 -6.36 -25.16
C THR A 224 0.94 -5.23 -26.11
N ARG A 225 0.57 -4.05 -25.59
CA ARG A 225 0.31 -2.84 -26.40
C ARG A 225 1.56 -2.35 -27.16
N GLN A 226 2.75 -2.63 -26.64
CA GLN A 226 4.01 -2.20 -27.22
C GLN A 226 4.67 -3.26 -28.12
N LEU A 227 4.05 -4.44 -28.27
CA LEU A 227 4.58 -5.52 -29.10
C LEU A 227 4.53 -5.20 -30.60
N SER A 228 5.65 -5.42 -31.29
CA SER A 228 5.77 -5.24 -32.73
C SER A 228 5.88 -6.57 -33.50
N SER A 229 6.32 -7.64 -32.87
CA SER A 229 6.60 -8.94 -33.51
C SER A 229 5.41 -9.90 -33.39
N LEU A 230 4.99 -10.48 -34.52
CA LEU A 230 3.91 -11.51 -34.55
C LEU A 230 4.28 -12.77 -33.76
N THR A 231 5.56 -13.17 -33.76
CA THR A 231 6.03 -14.37 -33.06
C THR A 231 5.95 -14.15 -31.54
N ALA A 232 6.34 -12.98 -31.05
CA ALA A 232 6.20 -12.63 -29.65
C ALA A 232 4.73 -12.60 -29.21
N ILE A 233 3.84 -12.04 -30.06
CA ILE A 233 2.39 -12.00 -29.78
C ILE A 233 1.82 -13.39 -29.58
N SER A 234 2.16 -14.39 -30.42
CA SER A 234 1.62 -15.75 -30.29
C SER A 234 2.07 -16.44 -29.01
N GLY A 235 3.34 -16.24 -28.60
CA GLY A 235 3.84 -16.79 -27.35
C GLY A 235 3.17 -16.19 -26.12
N ILE A 236 2.96 -14.87 -26.15
CA ILE A 236 2.29 -14.15 -25.04
C ILE A 236 0.80 -14.48 -24.99
N GLN A 237 0.11 -14.59 -26.13
CA GLN A 237 -1.28 -15.01 -26.16
C GLN A 237 -1.45 -16.38 -25.48
N LYS A 238 -0.54 -17.31 -25.73
CA LYS A 238 -0.56 -18.62 -25.07
C LYS A 238 -0.48 -18.50 -23.54
N LEU A 239 0.39 -17.63 -23.01
CA LEU A 239 0.48 -17.40 -21.55
C LEU A 239 -0.82 -16.81 -20.98
N ILE A 240 -1.44 -15.88 -21.69
CA ILE A 240 -2.74 -15.32 -21.31
C ILE A 240 -3.85 -16.40 -21.34
N ASP A 241 -3.86 -17.24 -22.37
CA ASP A 241 -4.83 -18.31 -22.51
C ASP A 241 -4.70 -19.38 -21.40
N GLU A 242 -3.46 -19.75 -21.06
CA GLU A 242 -3.16 -20.66 -19.95
C GLU A 242 -3.71 -20.10 -18.62
N ARG A 243 -3.49 -18.82 -18.37
CA ARG A 243 -4.04 -18.14 -17.18
C ARG A 243 -5.57 -18.04 -17.26
N GLY A 244 -6.13 -17.79 -18.43
CA GLY A 244 -7.56 -17.77 -18.69
C GLY A 244 -8.25 -19.08 -18.35
N VAL A 245 -7.60 -20.23 -18.57
CA VAL A 245 -8.12 -21.55 -18.16
C VAL A 245 -8.25 -21.64 -16.65
N LEU A 246 -7.28 -21.16 -15.89
CA LEU A 246 -7.33 -21.16 -14.42
C LEU A 246 -8.45 -20.25 -13.90
N ILE A 247 -8.62 -19.08 -14.49
CA ILE A 247 -9.70 -18.14 -14.14
C ILE A 247 -11.07 -18.77 -14.35
N LYS A 248 -11.28 -19.45 -15.48
CA LYS A 248 -12.56 -20.11 -15.81
C LYS A 248 -12.98 -21.19 -14.84
N LYS A 249 -12.07 -21.75 -14.06
CA LYS A 249 -12.38 -22.68 -12.97
C LYS A 249 -13.32 -22.05 -11.93
N TYR A 250 -13.18 -20.74 -11.70
CA TYR A 250 -13.92 -19.98 -10.68
C TYR A 250 -14.88 -18.94 -11.27
N ASP A 251 -14.63 -18.50 -12.50
CA ASP A 251 -15.51 -17.63 -13.28
C ASP A 251 -15.68 -18.21 -14.70
N PRO A 252 -16.65 -19.13 -14.90
CA PRO A 252 -16.90 -19.73 -16.21
C PRO A 252 -17.30 -18.73 -17.29
N SER A 253 -17.77 -17.54 -16.91
CA SER A 253 -18.17 -16.47 -17.83
C SER A 253 -17.00 -15.66 -18.36
N TYR A 254 -15.79 -15.81 -17.78
CA TYR A 254 -14.63 -15.04 -18.17
C TYR A 254 -14.25 -15.27 -19.64
N VAL A 255 -14.09 -14.17 -20.36
CA VAL A 255 -13.60 -14.19 -21.73
C VAL A 255 -12.14 -13.76 -21.73
N THR A 256 -11.26 -14.70 -22.09
CA THR A 256 -9.82 -14.41 -22.17
C THR A 256 -9.57 -13.36 -23.25
N PRO A 257 -8.86 -12.27 -22.94
CA PRO A 257 -8.59 -11.22 -23.92
C PRO A 257 -7.65 -11.71 -25.03
N SER A 258 -7.94 -11.30 -26.26
CA SER A 258 -7.11 -11.60 -27.43
C SER A 258 -6.21 -10.38 -27.74
N ILE A 259 -4.91 -10.65 -27.98
CA ILE A 259 -3.97 -9.63 -28.42
C ILE A 259 -4.16 -9.39 -29.92
N ASN A 260 -5.10 -8.53 -30.30
CA ASN A 260 -5.30 -8.17 -31.70
C ASN A 260 -4.44 -6.96 -32.10
N LYS A 261 -3.65 -7.10 -33.17
CA LYS A 261 -2.81 -6.06 -33.75
C LYS A 261 -3.63 -4.97 -34.51
N SER A 262 -4.93 -5.11 -34.60
CA SER A 262 -5.82 -4.18 -35.29
C SER A 262 -6.99 -3.83 -34.42
N SER A 263 -6.80 -2.81 -33.61
CA SER A 263 -7.85 -1.88 -33.28
C SER A 263 -7.22 -0.66 -32.63
N SER A 264 -6.82 0.32 -33.46
CA SER A 264 -7.28 1.65 -33.17
C SER A 264 -8.81 1.57 -33.05
N VAL A 265 -9.31 1.01 -31.99
CA VAL A 265 -10.68 1.20 -31.58
C VAL A 265 -10.71 2.62 -31.05
N SER A 266 -11.00 3.53 -31.97
CA SER A 266 -11.84 4.66 -31.67
C SER A 266 -13.09 4.14 -30.97
N SER A 267 -13.02 3.89 -29.67
CA SER A 267 -14.15 4.04 -28.79
C SER A 267 -14.44 5.54 -28.78
N SER A 268 -15.19 5.95 -29.79
CA SER A 268 -15.99 7.16 -29.80
C SER A 268 -17.03 7.02 -28.67
N THR A 269 -16.58 7.16 -27.43
CA THR A 269 -17.39 7.75 -26.40
C THR A 269 -16.98 9.21 -26.41
N ASP A 270 -17.88 10.02 -26.88
CA ASP A 270 -17.83 11.48 -26.78
C ASP A 270 -17.39 11.89 -25.39
N ALA A 271 -16.10 12.03 -25.19
CA ALA A 271 -15.51 12.68 -24.03
C ALA A 271 -15.24 14.14 -24.42
N SER A 272 -16.29 14.84 -24.79
CA SER A 272 -16.31 16.29 -24.71
C SER A 272 -16.93 16.66 -23.38
N SER A 273 -16.12 17.16 -22.52
CA SER A 273 -16.41 18.12 -21.46
C SER A 273 -15.90 17.72 -20.06
N SER A 274 -15.13 18.60 -19.51
CA SER A 274 -14.90 18.97 -18.11
C SER A 274 -15.75 18.23 -17.07
N GLY A 275 -15.39 16.98 -16.68
CA GLY A 275 -16.19 16.18 -15.77
C GLY A 275 -15.44 15.60 -14.57
N CYS A 276 -16.16 15.12 -13.57
CA CYS A 276 -15.63 14.40 -12.42
C CYS A 276 -15.06 13.02 -12.85
N TYR A 277 -13.87 13.00 -13.44
CA TYR A 277 -13.27 11.81 -14.07
C TYR A 277 -13.27 10.58 -13.18
N VAL A 278 -12.74 10.69 -11.95
CA VAL A 278 -12.66 9.56 -11.00
C VAL A 278 -14.06 9.07 -10.62
N ALA A 279 -14.97 9.98 -10.26
CA ALA A 279 -16.33 9.59 -9.88
C ALA A 279 -17.08 8.94 -11.05
N THR A 280 -16.92 9.45 -12.27
CA THR A 280 -17.54 8.88 -13.47
C THR A 280 -17.01 7.47 -13.76
N ALA A 281 -15.71 7.24 -13.61
CA ALA A 281 -15.11 5.93 -13.76
C ALA A 281 -15.60 4.93 -12.70
N VAL A 282 -15.76 5.38 -11.45
CA VAL A 282 -16.21 4.53 -10.33
C VAL A 282 -17.70 4.19 -10.42
N TYR A 283 -18.55 5.15 -10.81
CA TYR A 283 -20.00 4.95 -10.89
C TYR A 283 -20.49 4.52 -12.27
N GLY A 284 -19.61 4.51 -13.27
CA GLY A 284 -19.91 4.06 -14.63
C GLY A 284 -20.76 5.03 -15.45
N SER A 285 -21.15 6.19 -14.90
CA SER A 285 -21.95 7.19 -15.59
C SER A 285 -21.69 8.60 -15.07
N TYR A 286 -21.54 9.54 -16.00
CA TYR A 286 -21.47 10.97 -15.68
C TYR A 286 -22.82 11.51 -15.18
N ASN A 287 -23.91 10.92 -15.63
CA ASN A 287 -25.27 11.31 -15.32
C ASN A 287 -25.95 10.34 -14.35
N CYS A 288 -25.40 10.23 -13.12
CA CYS A 288 -26.02 9.48 -12.03
C CYS A 288 -26.09 10.32 -10.75
N PRO A 289 -27.00 9.98 -9.84
CA PRO A 289 -27.27 10.76 -8.61
C PRO A 289 -26.03 11.05 -7.77
N GLN A 290 -25.10 10.10 -7.68
CA GLN A 290 -23.86 10.24 -6.92
C GLN A 290 -22.94 11.28 -7.57
N VAL A 291 -22.77 11.21 -8.89
CA VAL A 291 -21.91 12.14 -9.63
C VAL A 291 -22.52 13.54 -9.64
N TRP A 292 -23.84 13.70 -9.76
CA TRP A 292 -24.49 15.01 -9.64
C TRP A 292 -24.27 15.67 -8.27
N THR A 293 -24.30 14.90 -7.18
CA THR A 293 -23.97 15.40 -5.83
C THR A 293 -22.53 15.91 -5.77
N LEU A 294 -21.57 15.16 -6.31
CA LEU A 294 -20.15 15.52 -6.31
C LEU A 294 -19.85 16.73 -7.21
N ARG A 295 -20.52 16.85 -8.33
CA ARG A 295 -20.40 18.01 -9.25
C ARG A 295 -20.90 19.29 -8.59
N ARG A 296 -22.06 19.24 -7.89
CA ARG A 296 -22.55 20.37 -7.08
C ARG A 296 -21.59 20.75 -5.96
N PHE A 297 -21.01 19.77 -5.28
CA PHE A 297 -20.02 20.02 -4.26
C PHE A 297 -18.79 20.73 -4.84
N ARG A 298 -18.29 20.28 -6.00
CA ARG A 298 -17.20 20.94 -6.71
C ARG A 298 -17.54 22.40 -7.01
N ASP A 299 -18.69 22.64 -7.67
CA ASP A 299 -19.04 23.94 -8.25
C ASP A 299 -19.55 24.96 -7.22
N ASN A 300 -20.19 24.51 -6.15
CA ASN A 300 -20.81 25.40 -5.18
C ASN A 300 -20.01 25.54 -3.87
N ILE A 301 -19.19 24.55 -3.50
CA ILE A 301 -18.47 24.54 -2.25
C ILE A 301 -16.96 24.64 -2.45
N LEU A 302 -16.36 23.78 -3.29
CA LEU A 302 -14.92 23.84 -3.54
C LEU A 302 -14.53 25.08 -4.34
N ASP A 303 -15.25 25.42 -5.40
CA ASP A 303 -14.95 26.60 -6.22
C ASP A 303 -15.12 27.93 -5.48
N ALA A 304 -15.92 27.96 -4.43
CA ALA A 304 -16.10 29.14 -3.58
C ALA A 304 -14.86 29.51 -2.76
N THR A 305 -13.88 28.60 -2.59
CA THR A 305 -12.70 28.82 -1.76
C THR A 305 -11.41 28.80 -2.59
N TRP A 306 -10.40 29.59 -2.16
CA TRP A 306 -9.13 29.66 -2.91
C TRP A 306 -8.38 28.29 -2.92
N TYR A 307 -8.40 27.55 -1.80
CA TYR A 307 -7.79 26.22 -1.70
C TYR A 307 -8.61 25.17 -2.46
N GLY A 308 -9.93 25.30 -2.52
CA GLY A 308 -10.78 24.44 -3.33
C GLY A 308 -10.53 24.63 -4.82
N ARG A 309 -10.34 25.87 -5.28
CA ARG A 309 -9.91 26.13 -6.68
C ARG A 309 -8.54 25.58 -7.00
N ALA A 310 -7.59 25.66 -6.06
CA ALA A 310 -6.28 25.03 -6.21
C ALA A 310 -6.40 23.50 -6.31
N PHE A 311 -7.19 22.90 -5.44
CA PHE A 311 -7.50 21.46 -5.50
C PHE A 311 -8.15 21.05 -6.82
N ILE A 312 -9.16 21.80 -7.30
CA ILE A 312 -9.81 21.54 -8.59
C ILE A 312 -8.80 21.56 -9.73
N LYS A 313 -7.88 22.54 -9.76
CA LYS A 313 -6.85 22.63 -10.81
C LYS A 313 -5.91 21.41 -10.78
N ILE A 314 -5.43 21.02 -9.61
CA ILE A 314 -4.56 19.85 -9.43
C ILE A 314 -5.32 18.58 -9.83
N TYR A 315 -6.56 18.44 -9.35
CA TYR A 315 -7.43 17.32 -9.68
C TYR A 315 -7.60 17.16 -11.19
N TYR A 316 -7.93 18.24 -11.93
CA TYR A 316 -8.08 18.20 -13.39
C TYR A 316 -6.77 18.01 -14.15
N ALA A 317 -5.64 18.36 -13.57
CA ALA A 317 -4.33 18.07 -14.17
C ALA A 317 -3.97 16.58 -14.09
N ILE A 318 -4.36 15.91 -12.98
CA ILE A 318 -3.95 14.54 -12.68
C ILE A 318 -5.03 13.51 -13.03
N SER A 319 -6.31 13.81 -12.73
CA SER A 319 -7.39 12.82 -12.82
C SER A 319 -7.69 12.31 -14.22
N PRO A 320 -7.59 13.09 -15.33
CA PRO A 320 -7.80 12.54 -16.67
C PRO A 320 -6.77 11.47 -17.03
N THR A 321 -5.51 11.71 -16.66
CA THR A 321 -4.42 10.75 -16.85
C THR A 321 -4.63 9.51 -15.99
N LEU A 322 -4.95 9.70 -14.73
CA LEU A 322 -5.21 8.61 -13.80
C LEU A 322 -6.39 7.73 -14.25
N VAL A 323 -7.51 8.35 -14.63
CA VAL A 323 -8.71 7.63 -15.09
C VAL A 323 -8.49 6.98 -16.45
N LYS A 324 -7.77 7.62 -17.35
CA LYS A 324 -7.38 7.02 -18.62
C LYS A 324 -6.55 5.75 -18.44
N TRP A 325 -5.73 5.72 -17.40
CA TRP A 325 -4.84 4.58 -17.13
C TRP A 325 -5.49 3.49 -16.27
N CYS A 326 -6.29 3.87 -15.27
CA CYS A 326 -6.79 2.94 -14.26
C CYS A 326 -8.33 2.94 -14.11
N GLY A 327 -9.04 3.87 -14.73
CA GLY A 327 -10.47 4.11 -14.48
C GLY A 327 -11.40 2.95 -14.88
N GLU A 328 -10.98 2.11 -15.82
CA GLU A 328 -11.74 0.93 -16.25
C GLU A 328 -11.43 -0.32 -15.45
N THR A 329 -10.37 -0.29 -14.62
CA THR A 329 -9.94 -1.45 -13.83
C THR A 329 -10.88 -1.70 -12.63
N SER A 330 -11.10 -2.98 -12.32
CA SER A 330 -11.98 -3.40 -11.20
C SER A 330 -11.48 -2.89 -9.86
N TRP A 331 -10.16 -2.91 -9.66
CA TRP A 331 -9.53 -2.46 -8.41
C TRP A 331 -9.72 -0.95 -8.18
N PHE A 332 -9.59 -0.13 -9.25
CA PHE A 332 -9.79 1.32 -9.16
C PHE A 332 -11.21 1.66 -8.69
N ARG A 333 -12.21 1.00 -9.29
CA ARG A 333 -13.62 1.16 -8.90
C ARG A 333 -13.85 0.73 -7.47
N ARG A 334 -13.28 -0.40 -7.03
CA ARG A 334 -13.40 -0.94 -5.67
C ARG A 334 -12.72 -0.03 -4.64
N LEU A 335 -11.53 0.46 -4.92
CA LEU A 335 -10.76 1.36 -4.06
C LEU A 335 -11.51 2.67 -3.80
N TRP A 336 -12.00 3.31 -4.86
CA TRP A 336 -12.63 4.62 -4.77
C TRP A 336 -14.13 4.56 -4.42
N ARG A 337 -14.78 3.41 -4.54
CA ARG A 337 -16.22 3.26 -4.30
C ARG A 337 -16.61 3.63 -2.87
N LYS A 338 -16.00 2.99 -1.87
CA LYS A 338 -16.31 3.22 -0.45
C LYS A 338 -16.03 4.65 0.01
N PRO A 339 -14.86 5.28 -0.27
CA PRO A 339 -14.61 6.68 0.04
C PRO A 339 -15.61 7.64 -0.62
N LEU A 340 -15.92 7.42 -1.91
CA LEU A 340 -16.87 8.27 -2.62
C LEU A 340 -18.29 8.09 -2.11
N ASP A 341 -18.74 6.88 -1.80
CA ASP A 341 -20.06 6.63 -1.20
C ASP A 341 -20.20 7.33 0.17
N LYS A 342 -19.14 7.28 1.02
CA LYS A 342 -19.13 8.02 2.30
C LYS A 342 -19.20 9.53 2.10
N LEU A 343 -18.45 10.06 1.13
CA LEU A 343 -18.48 11.48 0.80
C LEU A 343 -19.85 11.91 0.28
N VAL A 344 -20.44 11.16 -0.65
CA VAL A 344 -21.78 11.43 -1.19
C VAL A 344 -22.83 11.41 -0.09
N ALA A 345 -22.81 10.40 0.79
CA ALA A 345 -23.72 10.31 1.93
C ALA A 345 -23.57 11.52 2.87
N SER A 346 -22.34 11.92 3.19
CA SER A 346 -22.08 13.11 4.01
C SER A 346 -22.59 14.40 3.35
N LEU A 347 -22.41 14.56 2.04
CA LEU A 347 -22.87 15.72 1.30
C LEU A 347 -24.41 15.79 1.23
N ARG A 348 -25.08 14.65 1.02
CA ARG A 348 -26.55 14.56 1.04
C ARG A 348 -27.10 14.91 2.41
N ASN A 349 -26.48 14.44 3.48
CA ASN A 349 -26.85 14.80 4.86
C ASN A 349 -26.66 16.31 5.15
N LYS A 350 -25.77 16.98 4.41
CA LYS A 350 -25.59 18.45 4.46
C LYS A 350 -26.50 19.21 3.50
N GLY A 351 -27.46 18.53 2.85
CA GLY A 351 -28.47 19.16 1.98
C GLY A 351 -28.06 19.31 0.53
N VAL A 352 -26.95 18.69 0.07
CA VAL A 352 -26.61 18.68 -1.35
C VAL A 352 -27.53 17.69 -2.07
N VAL A 353 -28.37 18.22 -2.97
CA VAL A 353 -29.36 17.42 -3.71
C VAL A 353 -28.71 16.54 -4.80
N ASP A 354 -29.38 15.46 -5.15
CA ASP A 354 -28.91 14.44 -6.09
C ASP A 354 -29.73 14.36 -7.39
N THR A 355 -30.42 15.45 -7.71
CA THR A 355 -31.18 15.60 -8.98
C THR A 355 -30.27 15.89 -10.16
N PRO A 356 -30.73 15.74 -11.43
CA PRO A 356 -29.96 16.07 -12.62
C PRO A 356 -29.29 17.45 -12.52
N TYR A 357 -28.04 17.52 -12.96
CA TYR A 357 -27.21 18.72 -12.83
C TYR A 357 -26.43 19.00 -14.11
N ILE A 358 -26.46 20.27 -14.53
CA ILE A 358 -25.67 20.80 -15.65
C ILE A 358 -24.51 21.58 -15.05
N ASP A 359 -23.27 21.34 -15.51
CA ASP A 359 -22.08 22.01 -15.02
C ASP A 359 -22.14 23.52 -15.21
N LYS A 360 -21.48 24.26 -14.34
CA LYS A 360 -21.33 25.71 -14.46
C LYS A 360 -20.39 26.13 -15.60
N TYR A 361 -19.48 25.23 -16.03
CA TYR A 361 -18.44 25.51 -17.03
C TYR A 361 -18.37 24.42 -18.07
#